data_a8507ceaf33ed2b2a568d71db083ab9d
#
_entry.id   a8507ceaf33ed2b2a568d71db083ab9d
#
_cell.length_a   1.000
_cell.length_b   1.000
_cell.length_c   1.000
_cell.angle_alpha   90.00
_cell.angle_beta   90.00
_cell.angle_gamma   90.00
#
_symmetry.space_group_name_H-M   'P 1'
#
loop_
_entity.id
_entity.type
_entity.pdbx_description
1 polymer ?
#
loop_
_entity_poly.entity_id
_entity_poly.type
_entity_poly.pdbx_seq_one_letter_code
_entity_poly.pdbx_strand_id
1 'polypeptide(L)'
;MSKDMNNYTTKSNSTPLPTGEGSGVRLIISGGGTGGHIFPAISIANAIKELCPDAEILFVGAEGRMEMQRVPDAGYRIIGLPVAGFDRKHLWKNFSVLLKLIRSQWKARSIIKEFRPQVAVGVGGYASGPTLKM
;
A
#
# COMPACT_ATOMS: atom_id res chain seq x y z
N MET A 1 0.88 12.37 38.24
CA MET A 1 -0.54 12.69 38.01
C MET A 1 -0.64 13.50 36.77
N SER A 2 -1.35 13.07 35.82
CA SER A 2 -1.86 13.83 34.69
C SER A 2 -1.63 13.05 33.39
N LYS A 3 -2.67 12.52 32.88
CA LYS A 3 -3.54 13.00 31.80
C LYS A 3 -2.77 13.66 30.67
N ASP A 4 -2.39 12.89 29.68
CA ASP A 4 -2.49 13.27 28.28
C ASP A 4 -2.50 11.99 27.43
N MET A 5 -3.56 11.23 27.64
CA MET A 5 -3.99 10.18 26.71
C MET A 5 -4.98 10.83 25.77
N ASN A 6 -4.81 10.53 24.49
CA ASN A 6 -5.70 10.74 23.37
C ASN A 6 -5.60 12.08 22.64
N ASN A 7 -4.75 12.07 21.66
CA ASN A 7 -5.08 12.77 20.43
C ASN A 7 -4.55 12.00 19.21
N TYR A 8 -5.02 10.76 19.05
CA TYR A 8 -4.95 10.11 17.75
C TYR A 8 -6.05 10.69 16.87
N THR A 9 -5.86 11.94 16.49
CA THR A 9 -6.61 12.51 15.38
C THR A 9 -6.21 11.70 14.14
N THR A 10 -7.10 10.88 13.65
CA THR A 10 -7.08 10.32 12.31
C THR A 10 -7.04 11.45 11.29
N LYS A 11 -5.87 12.06 11.13
CA LYS A 11 -5.60 12.84 9.94
C LYS A 11 -5.61 11.84 8.80
N SER A 12 -6.65 11.89 7.98
CA SER A 12 -6.60 11.36 6.64
C SER A 12 -5.40 12.03 5.96
N ASN A 13 -4.25 11.36 5.97
CA ASN A 13 -3.07 11.81 5.24
C ASN A 13 -3.34 11.60 3.75
N SER A 14 -4.20 12.43 3.20
CA SER A 14 -4.24 12.73 1.78
C SER A 14 -3.07 13.67 1.46
N THR A 15 -1.84 13.22 1.73
CA THR A 15 -0.68 13.92 1.19
C THR A 15 -0.72 13.69 -0.31
N PRO A 16 -0.76 14.73 -1.14
CA PRO A 16 -0.74 14.59 -2.59
C PRO A 16 0.43 13.69 -3.00
N LEU A 17 0.21 12.84 -3.99
CA LEU A 17 1.31 12.11 -4.62
C LEU A 17 2.31 13.14 -5.15
N PRO A 18 3.63 12.91 -5.00
CA PRO A 18 4.60 13.82 -5.54
C PRO A 18 4.43 13.92 -7.05
N THR A 19 3.92 15.04 -7.52
CA THR A 19 3.93 15.46 -8.92
C THR A 19 5.24 16.18 -9.19
N GLY A 20 6.36 15.57 -8.86
CA GLY A 20 7.67 16.17 -9.00
C GLY A 20 8.50 15.47 -10.06
N GLU A 21 9.06 16.23 -10.97
CA GLU A 21 10.17 15.83 -11.83
C GLU A 21 11.44 15.64 -10.99
N GLY A 22 11.40 14.66 -10.06
CA GLY A 22 12.59 14.20 -9.34
C GLY A 22 13.38 13.27 -10.22
N SER A 23 14.69 13.43 -10.28
CA SER A 23 15.61 12.54 -10.99
C SER A 23 15.73 11.15 -10.37
N GLY A 24 14.96 10.86 -9.33
CA GLY A 24 14.99 9.60 -8.59
C GLY A 24 14.09 8.51 -9.20
N VAL A 25 14.50 7.27 -9.00
CA VAL A 25 13.71 6.09 -9.39
C VAL A 25 12.44 6.02 -8.54
N ARG A 26 11.30 5.81 -9.19
CA ARG A 26 10.00 5.62 -8.51
C ARG A 26 9.63 4.15 -8.44
N LEU A 27 9.40 3.69 -7.24
CA LEU A 27 9.06 2.29 -6.97
C LEU A 27 7.72 2.18 -6.25
N ILE A 28 6.93 1.19 -6.66
CA ILE A 28 5.79 0.70 -5.87
C ILE A 28 6.19 -0.60 -5.20
N ILE A 29 5.98 -0.67 -3.88
CA ILE A 29 6.11 -1.92 -3.12
C ILE A 29 4.72 -2.33 -2.66
N SER A 30 4.28 -3.51 -3.07
CA SER A 30 2.97 -4.03 -2.76
C SER A 30 3.08 -5.31 -1.94
N GLY A 31 2.40 -5.32 -0.83
CA GLY A 31 2.36 -6.48 0.04
C GLY A 31 1.61 -6.18 1.32
N GLY A 32 1.23 -7.21 2.04
CA GLY A 32 0.57 -7.03 3.32
C GLY A 32 -0.44 -8.12 3.64
N GLY A 33 -1.27 -7.84 4.63
CA GLY A 33 -2.24 -8.76 5.21
C GLY A 33 -1.69 -9.53 6.40
N THR A 34 -0.39 -9.75 6.46
CA THR A 34 0.30 -10.39 7.60
C THR A 34 1.68 -9.78 7.82
N GLY A 35 2.21 -9.90 9.04
CA GLY A 35 3.57 -9.46 9.38
C GLY A 35 4.65 -10.14 8.52
N GLY A 36 4.42 -11.39 8.11
CA GLY A 36 5.35 -12.13 7.25
C GLY A 36 5.59 -11.49 5.88
N HIS A 37 4.69 -10.64 5.41
CA HIS A 37 4.85 -9.94 4.14
C HIS A 37 5.31 -8.49 4.34
N ILE A 38 4.83 -7.81 5.39
CA ILE A 38 5.08 -6.38 5.53
C ILE A 38 6.51 -6.07 6.01
N PHE A 39 7.06 -6.86 6.91
CA PHE A 39 8.42 -6.62 7.39
C PHE A 39 9.48 -6.82 6.30
N PRO A 40 9.44 -7.88 5.47
CA PRO A 40 10.29 -7.97 4.29
C PRO A 40 10.13 -6.79 3.32
N ALA A 41 8.90 -6.33 3.11
CA ALA A 41 8.63 -5.18 2.25
C ALA A 41 9.32 -3.90 2.76
N ILE A 42 9.24 -3.63 4.06
CA ILE A 42 9.91 -2.49 4.69
C ILE A 42 11.44 -2.65 4.62
N SER A 43 11.97 -3.86 4.84
CA SER A 43 13.40 -4.12 4.72
C SER A 43 13.93 -3.87 3.31
N ILE A 44 13.18 -4.27 2.28
CA ILE A 44 13.50 -3.98 0.87
C ILE A 44 13.51 -2.47 0.64
N ALA A 45 12.50 -1.74 1.14
CA ALA A 45 12.43 -0.28 1.01
C ALA A 45 13.63 0.42 1.65
N ASN A 46 14.03 -0.02 2.85
CA ASN A 46 15.19 0.52 3.56
C ASN A 46 16.47 0.29 2.76
N ALA A 47 16.69 -0.94 2.26
CA ALA A 47 17.85 -1.25 1.45
C ALA A 47 17.90 -0.42 0.15
N ILE A 48 16.75 -0.20 -0.50
CA ILE A 48 16.69 0.66 -1.68
C ILE A 48 17.04 2.11 -1.31
N LYS A 49 16.56 2.62 -0.17
CA LYS A 49 16.88 3.97 0.28
C LYS A 49 18.35 4.15 0.65
N GLU A 50 18.99 3.12 1.16
CA GLU A 50 20.45 3.12 1.42
C GLU A 50 21.25 3.19 0.10
N LEU A 51 20.82 2.44 -0.92
CA LEU A 51 21.51 2.41 -2.22
C LEU A 51 21.18 3.62 -3.09
N CYS A 52 19.96 4.11 -3.01
CA CYS A 52 19.42 5.21 -3.81
C CYS A 52 18.62 6.16 -2.91
N PRO A 53 19.25 7.12 -2.21
CA PRO A 53 18.57 8.03 -1.29
C PRO A 53 17.45 8.84 -1.94
N ASP A 54 17.56 9.17 -3.22
CA ASP A 54 16.56 9.92 -4.00
C ASP A 54 15.41 9.06 -4.52
N ALA A 55 15.42 7.75 -4.28
CA ALA A 55 14.34 6.88 -4.71
C ALA A 55 13.01 7.26 -4.02
N GLU A 56 11.96 7.41 -4.81
CA GLU A 56 10.60 7.63 -4.32
C GLU A 56 9.90 6.28 -4.16
N ILE A 57 9.53 5.94 -2.93
CA ILE A 57 8.91 4.66 -2.61
C ILE A 57 7.47 4.89 -2.15
N LEU A 58 6.54 4.23 -2.83
CA LEU A 58 5.13 4.20 -2.48
C LEU A 58 4.71 2.77 -2.16
N PHE A 59 4.15 2.57 -0.98
CA PHE A 59 3.53 1.30 -0.63
C PHE A 59 2.08 1.23 -1.07
N VAL A 60 1.66 0.04 -1.46
CA VAL A 60 0.25 -0.28 -1.74
C VAL A 60 -0.12 -1.50 -0.92
N GLY A 61 -1.08 -1.33 -0.02
CA GLY A 61 -1.52 -2.36 0.92
C GLY A 61 -3.04 -2.57 0.88
N ALA A 62 -3.53 -3.43 1.74
CA ALA A 62 -4.97 -3.68 1.91
C ALA A 62 -5.55 -2.76 2.99
N GLU A 63 -6.66 -2.10 2.71
CA GLU A 63 -7.36 -1.27 3.68
C GLU A 63 -7.75 -2.09 4.93
N GLY A 64 -7.59 -1.48 6.12
CA GLY A 64 -7.95 -2.12 7.39
C GLY A 64 -6.99 -3.21 7.85
N ARG A 65 -5.82 -3.34 7.25
CA ARG A 65 -4.79 -4.30 7.63
C ARG A 65 -3.63 -3.61 8.34
N MET A 66 -2.76 -4.42 8.94
CA MET A 66 -1.64 -3.92 9.76
C MET A 66 -0.64 -3.06 9.00
N GLU A 67 -0.50 -3.27 7.69
CA GLU A 67 0.37 -2.47 6.85
C GLU A 67 0.00 -0.99 6.83
N MET A 68 -1.30 -0.67 6.96
CA MET A 68 -1.78 0.72 7.01
C MET A 68 -1.24 1.51 8.21
N GLN A 69 -0.76 0.81 9.22
CA GLN A 69 -0.14 1.38 10.40
C GLN A 69 1.39 1.21 10.37
N ARG A 70 1.87 -0.01 10.08
CA ARG A 70 3.30 -0.34 10.14
C ARG A 70 4.16 0.36 9.10
N VAL A 71 3.64 0.61 7.91
CA VAL A 71 4.37 1.30 6.85
C VAL A 71 4.58 2.77 7.17
N PRO A 72 3.57 3.54 7.61
CA PRO A 72 3.77 4.90 8.11
C PRO A 72 4.69 4.99 9.33
N ASP A 73 4.60 4.03 10.27
CA ASP A 73 5.51 3.96 11.41
C ASP A 73 6.99 3.82 10.98
N ALA A 74 7.23 3.18 9.85
CA ALA A 74 8.55 3.05 9.24
C ALA A 74 8.96 4.26 8.36
N GLY A 75 8.13 5.30 8.29
CA GLY A 75 8.43 6.54 7.55
C GLY A 75 8.05 6.51 6.07
N TYR A 76 7.30 5.50 5.61
CA TYR A 76 6.89 5.39 4.21
C TYR A 76 5.44 5.76 3.99
N ARG A 77 5.14 6.19 2.77
CA ARG A 77 3.76 6.45 2.32
C ARG A 77 3.10 5.15 1.90
N ILE A 78 1.82 5.02 2.22
CA ILE A 78 1.01 3.86 1.82
C ILE A 78 -0.36 4.29 1.32
N ILE A 79 -0.84 3.60 0.30
CA ILE A 79 -2.22 3.71 -0.19
C ILE A 79 -2.91 2.37 0.00
N GLY A 80 -4.06 2.39 0.66
CA GLY A 80 -4.89 1.20 0.86
C GLY A 80 -5.77 0.91 -0.34
N LEU A 81 -5.83 -0.36 -0.74
CA LEU A 81 -6.79 -0.87 -1.71
C LEU A 81 -7.94 -1.57 -0.99
N PRO A 82 -9.18 -1.36 -1.42
CA PRO A 82 -10.33 -2.09 -0.90
C PRO A 82 -10.29 -3.55 -1.39
N VAL A 83 -9.57 -4.41 -0.68
CA VAL A 83 -9.49 -5.83 -0.98
C VAL A 83 -10.26 -6.64 0.05
N ALA A 84 -10.93 -7.70 -0.39
CA ALA A 84 -11.62 -8.63 0.48
C ALA A 84 -11.11 -10.05 0.23
N GLY A 85 -11.01 -10.82 1.31
CA GLY A 85 -10.73 -12.25 1.20
C GLY A 85 -11.89 -12.97 0.50
N PHE A 86 -11.55 -13.95 -0.34
CA PHE A 86 -12.53 -14.76 -1.05
C PHE A 86 -13.13 -15.80 -0.09
N ASP A 87 -14.42 -15.71 0.22
CA ASP A 87 -15.12 -16.73 0.99
C ASP A 87 -15.54 -17.87 0.03
N ARG A 88 -14.82 -18.98 0.12
CA ARG A 88 -15.09 -20.15 -0.72
C ARG A 88 -16.40 -20.90 -0.38
N LYS A 89 -17.01 -20.58 0.77
CA LYS A 89 -18.22 -21.27 1.23
C LYS A 89 -19.52 -20.61 0.80
N HIS A 90 -19.50 -19.33 0.42
CA HIS A 90 -20.71 -18.56 0.10
C HIS A 90 -20.56 -17.80 -1.23
N LEU A 91 -20.83 -18.48 -2.35
CA LEU A 91 -20.73 -17.91 -3.70
C LEU A 91 -21.62 -16.67 -3.92
N TRP A 92 -22.76 -16.59 -3.26
CA TRP A 92 -23.70 -15.47 -3.36
C TRP A 92 -23.22 -14.19 -2.68
N LYS A 93 -22.34 -14.30 -1.68
CA LYS A 93 -21.68 -13.15 -1.06
C LYS A 93 -20.54 -12.60 -1.92
N ASN A 94 -20.15 -13.31 -2.97
CA ASN A 94 -19.03 -12.96 -3.83
C ASN A 94 -19.32 -11.79 -4.77
N PHE A 95 -20.59 -11.38 -4.95
CA PHE A 95 -20.90 -10.22 -5.79
C PHE A 95 -20.33 -8.91 -5.20
N SER A 96 -20.43 -8.74 -3.88
CA SER A 96 -19.80 -7.59 -3.21
C SER A 96 -18.26 -7.67 -3.24
N VAL A 97 -17.71 -8.88 -3.17
CA VAL A 97 -16.26 -9.13 -3.32
C VAL A 97 -15.81 -8.80 -4.73
N LEU A 98 -16.59 -9.18 -5.75
CA LEU A 98 -16.30 -8.85 -7.15
C LEU A 98 -16.30 -7.34 -7.40
N LEU A 99 -17.26 -6.59 -6.84
CA LEU A 99 -17.30 -5.14 -6.91
C LEU A 99 -16.09 -4.50 -6.21
N LYS A 100 -15.69 -5.03 -5.05
CA LYS A 100 -14.48 -4.58 -4.35
C LYS A 100 -13.22 -4.85 -5.16
N LEU A 101 -13.13 -6.00 -5.83
CA LEU A 101 -12.02 -6.32 -6.72
C LEU A 101 -11.95 -5.35 -7.90
N ILE A 102 -13.07 -5.05 -8.54
CA ILE A 102 -13.14 -4.08 -9.64
C ILE A 102 -12.70 -2.69 -9.15
N ARG A 103 -13.22 -2.22 -8.03
CA ARG A 103 -12.82 -0.93 -7.42
C ARG A 103 -11.35 -0.91 -7.05
N SER A 104 -10.82 -2.00 -6.53
CA SER A 104 -9.40 -2.17 -6.22
C SER A 104 -8.53 -2.05 -7.47
N GLN A 105 -8.93 -2.68 -8.57
CA GLN A 105 -8.25 -2.58 -9.87
C GLN A 105 -8.24 -1.15 -10.40
N TRP A 106 -9.37 -0.46 -10.35
CA TRP A 106 -9.46 0.94 -10.80
C TRP A 106 -8.58 1.85 -9.96
N LYS A 107 -8.62 1.68 -8.63
CA LYS A 107 -7.78 2.45 -7.71
C LYS A 107 -6.30 2.18 -7.93
N ALA A 108 -5.90 0.92 -8.09
CA ALA A 108 -4.51 0.55 -8.41
C ALA A 108 -4.05 1.18 -9.73
N ARG A 109 -4.89 1.12 -10.76
CA ARG A 109 -4.59 1.74 -12.06
C ARG A 109 -4.41 3.26 -11.97
N SER A 110 -5.27 3.93 -11.19
CA SER A 110 -5.13 5.37 -10.94
C SER A 110 -3.82 5.71 -10.26
N ILE A 111 -3.46 4.94 -9.22
CA ILE A 111 -2.20 5.12 -8.48
C ILE A 111 -0.99 4.96 -9.41
N ILE A 112 -0.97 3.91 -10.23
CA ILE A 112 0.13 3.64 -11.17
C ILE A 112 0.22 4.75 -12.22
N LYS A 113 -0.91 5.19 -12.75
CA LYS A 113 -0.95 6.27 -13.75
C LYS A 113 -0.47 7.60 -13.19
N GLU A 114 -0.79 7.90 -11.94
CA GLU A 114 -0.42 9.14 -11.27
C GLU A 114 1.03 9.11 -10.78
N PHE A 115 1.42 8.04 -10.09
CA PHE A 115 2.76 7.89 -9.53
C PHE A 115 3.83 7.59 -10.59
N ARG A 116 3.45 6.94 -11.72
CA ARG A 116 4.33 6.54 -12.82
C ARG A 116 5.58 5.78 -12.33
N PRO A 117 5.40 4.65 -11.64
CA PRO A 117 6.53 3.86 -11.15
C PRO A 117 7.32 3.27 -12.32
N GLN A 118 8.62 3.18 -12.17
CA GLN A 118 9.50 2.45 -13.08
C GLN A 118 9.65 0.99 -12.67
N VAL A 119 9.45 0.71 -11.37
CA VAL A 119 9.58 -0.64 -10.80
C VAL A 119 8.41 -0.90 -9.87
N ALA A 120 7.89 -2.12 -9.93
CA ALA A 120 6.89 -2.61 -8.99
C ALA A 120 7.39 -3.91 -8.34
N VAL A 121 7.38 -3.96 -7.02
CA VAL A 121 7.81 -5.11 -6.22
C VAL A 121 6.60 -5.66 -5.46
N GLY A 122 6.29 -6.93 -5.65
CA GLY A 122 5.26 -7.62 -4.90
C GLY A 122 5.87 -8.62 -3.92
N VAL A 123 5.60 -8.45 -2.64
CA VAL A 123 6.08 -9.35 -1.58
C VAL A 123 5.00 -10.32 -1.09
N GLY A 124 3.89 -10.42 -1.82
CA GLY A 124 2.75 -11.28 -1.49
C GLY A 124 1.63 -10.56 -0.74
N GLY A 125 0.55 -11.29 -0.49
CA GLY A 125 -0.66 -10.77 0.13
C GLY A 125 -1.72 -10.27 -0.86
N TYR A 126 -2.84 -9.80 -0.31
CA TYR A 126 -4.03 -9.47 -1.09
C TYR A 126 -3.87 -8.27 -2.03
N ALA A 127 -3.00 -7.32 -1.68
CA ALA A 127 -2.80 -6.11 -2.47
C ALA A 127 -1.84 -6.30 -3.65
N SER A 128 -0.97 -7.33 -3.60
CA SER A 128 0.01 -7.59 -4.67
C SER A 128 -0.64 -7.96 -6.00
N GLY A 129 -1.70 -8.78 -5.96
CA GLY A 129 -2.39 -9.22 -7.16
C GLY A 129 -2.91 -8.06 -8.03
N PRO A 130 -3.75 -7.15 -7.50
CA PRO A 130 -4.22 -5.98 -8.23
C PRO A 130 -3.11 -5.06 -8.72
N THR A 131 -2.05 -4.88 -7.91
CA THR A 131 -0.96 -3.95 -8.22
C THR A 131 -0.06 -4.45 -9.34
N LEU A 132 0.26 -5.75 -9.36
CA LEU A 132 1.18 -6.33 -10.34
C LEU A 132 0.52 -6.74 -11.66
N LYS A 133 -0.82 -6.76 -11.71
CA LYS A 133 -1.57 -7.09 -12.93
C LYS A 133 -1.75 -5.90 -13.88
N MET A 134 -1.33 -4.72 -13.47
CA MET A 134 -1.44 -3.46 -14.22
C MET A 134 -0.18 -3.18 -15.02
#